data_cb5ec89d26f0bb55a8d63260e908f94f
#
_entry.id   cb5ec89d26f0bb55a8d63260e908f94f
#
_cell.length_a   1.000
_cell.length_b   1.000
_cell.length_c   1.000
_cell.angle_alpha   90.00
_cell.angle_beta   90.00
_cell.angle_gamma   90.00
#
_symmetry.space_group_name_H-M   'P 1'
#
loop_
_entity.id
_entity.type
_entity.pdbx_description
1 polymer ?
#
loop_
_entity_poly.entity_id
_entity_poly.type
_entity_poly.pdbx_seq_one_letter_code
_entity_poly.pdbx_strand_id
1 'polypeptide(L)'
;AQAQLCQGTASATTHIKSTYRYGNSSTGYFTKILPIFMGFFVFLISGIGLLRERSSGTLDRLLATPVRRGEIVTGYMVSYGVVAIIQTLLIVITTVWLLKVQIVGDLALVFFINILLALAALAMGIFISTFASSEFQMMQFVPIVVMPQVFFSGIVPLDALPNWIQVISKILPLTYAGNAMNDVIMKGQGVETIAGGLGVLVLFIVFFMVLNVVGLNRYRKV
;
A
#
# COMPACT_ATOMS: atom_id res chain seq x y z
N ALA A 1 -17.61 -42.74 -30.58
CA ALA A 1 -18.00 -41.33 -30.49
C ALA A 1 -17.86 -40.76 -29.05
N GLN A 2 -18.27 -41.51 -28.00
CA GLN A 2 -18.15 -41.05 -26.62
C GLN A 2 -16.70 -40.91 -26.08
N ALA A 3 -15.80 -41.79 -26.51
CA ALA A 3 -14.38 -41.75 -26.13
C ALA A 3 -13.63 -40.52 -26.68
N GLN A 4 -14.00 -40.03 -27.84
CA GLN A 4 -13.40 -38.80 -28.41
C GLN A 4 -13.88 -37.52 -27.70
N LEU A 5 -15.13 -37.48 -27.25
CA LEU A 5 -15.66 -36.37 -26.46
C LEU A 5 -14.97 -36.26 -25.09
N CYS A 6 -14.70 -37.39 -24.40
CA CYS A 6 -13.97 -37.40 -23.15
C CYS A 6 -12.50 -36.96 -23.29
N GLN A 7 -11.84 -37.33 -24.41
CA GLN A 7 -10.46 -36.88 -24.68
C GLN A 7 -10.40 -35.37 -24.98
N GLY A 8 -11.38 -34.84 -25.70
CA GLY A 8 -11.45 -33.41 -26.02
C GLY A 8 -11.68 -32.54 -24.75
N THR A 9 -12.55 -32.97 -23.85
CA THR A 9 -12.77 -32.27 -22.59
C THR A 9 -11.59 -32.37 -21.62
N ALA A 10 -10.92 -33.51 -21.56
CA ALA A 10 -9.72 -33.69 -20.74
C ALA A 10 -8.53 -32.84 -21.28
N SER A 11 -8.38 -32.74 -22.58
CA SER A 11 -7.37 -31.89 -23.22
C SER A 11 -7.64 -30.41 -23.01
N ALA A 12 -8.91 -29.98 -23.15
CA ALA A 12 -9.33 -28.61 -22.91
C ALA A 12 -9.14 -28.21 -21.43
N THR A 13 -9.51 -29.08 -20.50
CA THR A 13 -9.28 -28.83 -19.05
C THR A 13 -7.83 -28.81 -18.66
N THR A 14 -6.98 -29.61 -19.33
CA THR A 14 -5.52 -29.60 -19.10
C THR A 14 -4.89 -28.34 -19.69
N HIS A 15 -5.33 -27.90 -20.87
CA HIS A 15 -4.91 -26.62 -21.46
C HIS A 15 -5.36 -25.43 -20.62
N ILE A 16 -6.59 -25.41 -20.14
CA ILE A 16 -7.10 -24.39 -19.24
C ILE A 16 -6.28 -24.38 -17.92
N LYS A 17 -6.05 -25.54 -17.30
CA LYS A 17 -5.21 -25.64 -16.10
C LYS A 17 -3.76 -25.23 -16.34
N SER A 18 -3.17 -25.53 -17.49
CA SER A 18 -1.81 -25.11 -17.81
C SER A 18 -1.72 -23.61 -18.08
N THR A 19 -2.71 -23.03 -18.75
CA THR A 19 -2.80 -21.58 -18.99
C THR A 19 -3.04 -20.82 -17.67
N TYR A 20 -3.88 -21.35 -16.79
CA TYR A 20 -4.03 -20.82 -15.41
C TYR A 20 -2.75 -20.96 -14.60
N ARG A 21 -1.97 -22.02 -14.76
CA ARG A 21 -0.71 -22.23 -14.03
C ARG A 21 0.42 -21.33 -14.55
N TYR A 22 0.45 -20.99 -15.85
CA TYR A 22 1.47 -20.12 -16.45
C TYR A 22 1.14 -18.63 -16.29
N GLY A 23 -0.13 -18.23 -16.40
CA GLY A 23 -0.58 -16.88 -16.04
C GLY A 23 -0.45 -16.58 -14.54
N ASN A 24 -0.45 -17.62 -13.71
CA ASN A 24 -0.49 -17.52 -12.26
C ASN A 24 0.85 -17.15 -11.60
N SER A 25 2.01 -17.42 -12.20
CA SER A 25 3.30 -17.13 -11.56
C SER A 25 3.71 -15.67 -11.74
N SER A 26 3.73 -15.14 -12.96
CA SER A 26 4.12 -13.75 -13.22
C SER A 26 3.08 -12.77 -12.71
N THR A 27 1.79 -12.96 -12.99
CA THR A 27 0.70 -12.11 -12.50
C THR A 27 0.65 -12.11 -10.97
N GLY A 28 0.85 -13.25 -10.30
CA GLY A 28 0.88 -13.36 -8.85
C GLY A 28 2.01 -12.54 -8.19
N TYR A 29 3.20 -12.50 -8.80
CA TYR A 29 4.29 -11.65 -8.31
C TYR A 29 3.99 -10.16 -8.52
N PHE A 30 3.50 -9.77 -9.70
CA PHE A 30 3.14 -8.38 -9.97
C PHE A 30 2.04 -7.86 -9.06
N THR A 31 1.05 -8.68 -8.74
CA THR A 31 -0.03 -8.34 -7.80
C THR A 31 0.50 -7.95 -6.42
N LYS A 32 1.56 -8.59 -5.95
CA LYS A 32 2.19 -8.32 -4.66
C LYS A 32 3.21 -7.18 -4.71
N ILE A 33 3.91 -7.05 -5.83
CA ILE A 33 4.93 -6.02 -6.03
C ILE A 33 4.29 -4.63 -6.18
N LEU A 34 3.14 -4.53 -6.84
CA LEU A 34 2.44 -3.27 -7.09
C LEU A 34 2.16 -2.46 -5.81
N PRO A 35 1.48 -3.01 -4.77
CA PRO A 35 1.24 -2.27 -3.53
C PRO A 35 2.54 -1.93 -2.78
N ILE A 36 3.60 -2.74 -2.93
CA ILE A 36 4.91 -2.47 -2.32
C ILE A 36 5.51 -1.19 -2.90
N PHE A 37 5.59 -1.11 -4.23
CA PHE A 37 6.13 0.09 -4.89
C PHE A 37 5.31 1.32 -4.55
N MET A 38 3.97 1.19 -4.53
CA MET A 38 3.09 2.29 -4.12
C MET A 38 3.41 2.76 -2.72
N GLY A 39 3.37 1.87 -1.74
CA GLY A 39 3.63 2.20 -0.35
C GLY A 39 5.01 2.80 -0.13
N PHE A 40 6.03 2.24 -0.78
CA PHE A 40 7.41 2.71 -0.68
C PHE A 40 7.58 4.15 -1.16
N PHE A 41 7.17 4.45 -2.39
CA PHE A 41 7.37 5.78 -2.97
C PHE A 41 6.53 6.85 -2.27
N VAL A 42 5.28 6.56 -1.93
CA VAL A 42 4.44 7.52 -1.21
C VAL A 42 5.01 7.80 0.18
N PHE A 43 5.42 6.76 0.91
CA PHE A 43 6.07 6.89 2.21
C PHE A 43 7.33 7.76 2.14
N LEU A 44 8.18 7.53 1.13
CA LEU A 44 9.42 8.27 0.94
C LEU A 44 9.16 9.74 0.61
N ILE A 45 8.28 10.01 -0.37
CA ILE A 45 7.96 11.38 -0.79
C ILE A 45 7.34 12.18 0.34
N SER A 46 6.39 11.59 1.08
CA SER A 46 5.71 12.27 2.18
C SER A 46 6.65 12.55 3.35
N GLY A 47 7.49 11.58 3.69
CA GLY A 47 8.41 11.70 4.80
C GLY A 47 9.51 12.74 4.56
N ILE A 48 10.15 12.71 3.38
CA ILE A 48 11.18 13.70 3.03
C ILE A 48 10.55 15.07 2.80
N GLY A 49 9.37 15.13 2.16
CA GLY A 49 8.67 16.39 1.88
C GLY A 49 8.38 17.16 3.17
N LEU A 50 7.76 16.52 4.16
CA LEU A 50 7.48 17.17 5.43
C LEU A 50 8.75 17.53 6.20
N LEU A 51 9.77 16.69 6.15
CA LEU A 51 11.05 16.99 6.78
C LEU A 51 11.71 18.25 6.18
N ARG A 52 11.64 18.43 4.86
CA ARG A 52 12.15 19.64 4.17
C ARG A 52 11.39 20.89 4.58
N GLU A 53 10.07 20.82 4.66
CA GLU A 53 9.26 21.95 5.10
C GLU A 53 9.56 22.34 6.55
N ARG A 54 9.88 21.36 7.37
CA ARG A 54 10.33 21.57 8.74
C ARG A 54 11.72 22.18 8.80
N SER A 55 12.69 21.66 8.06
CA SER A 55 14.07 22.18 8.05
C SER A 55 14.20 23.58 7.44
N SER A 56 13.28 23.94 6.52
CA SER A 56 13.18 25.29 5.95
C SER A 56 12.49 26.32 6.85
N GLY A 57 11.96 25.89 8.01
CA GLY A 57 11.21 26.75 8.91
C GLY A 57 9.79 27.09 8.44
N THR A 58 9.33 26.50 7.34
CA THR A 58 7.96 26.72 6.82
C THR A 58 6.92 26.20 7.80
N LEU A 59 7.14 25.03 8.39
CA LEU A 59 6.25 24.45 9.39
C LEU A 59 6.18 25.33 10.65
N ASP A 60 7.30 25.91 11.10
CA ASP A 60 7.32 26.78 12.28
C ASP A 60 6.53 28.08 12.06
N ARG A 61 6.62 28.66 10.87
CA ARG A 61 5.81 29.82 10.46
C ARG A 61 4.33 29.46 10.43
N LEU A 62 3.98 28.28 9.95
CA LEU A 62 2.60 27.78 9.89
C LEU A 62 2.04 27.56 11.31
N LEU A 63 2.86 27.00 12.22
CA LEU A 63 2.50 26.79 13.62
C LEU A 63 2.36 28.10 14.43
N ALA A 64 2.95 29.21 13.96
CA ALA A 64 2.78 30.54 14.54
C ALA A 64 1.43 31.20 14.18
N THR A 65 0.72 30.66 13.17
CA THR A 65 -0.63 31.13 12.80
C THR A 65 -1.69 30.49 13.72
N PRO A 66 -2.90 31.10 13.85
CA PRO A 66 -3.98 30.56 14.69
C PRO A 66 -4.70 29.34 14.08
N VAL A 67 -4.01 28.56 13.27
CA VAL A 67 -4.53 27.34 12.61
C VAL A 67 -4.48 26.16 13.59
N ARG A 68 -5.51 25.32 13.56
CA ARG A 68 -5.55 24.09 14.37
C ARG A 68 -4.60 23.05 13.78
N ARG A 69 -3.92 22.31 14.65
CA ARG A 69 -2.94 21.28 14.21
C ARG A 69 -3.54 20.17 13.36
N GLY A 70 -4.79 19.82 13.65
CA GLY A 70 -5.54 18.88 12.80
C GLY A 70 -5.70 19.40 11.37
N GLU A 71 -5.92 20.71 11.18
CA GLU A 71 -6.03 21.34 9.88
C GLU A 71 -4.70 21.31 9.13
N ILE A 72 -3.59 21.47 9.85
CA ILE A 72 -2.24 21.33 9.26
C ILE A 72 -2.00 19.90 8.76
N VAL A 73 -2.27 18.90 9.61
CA VAL A 73 -2.10 17.48 9.23
C VAL A 73 -3.01 17.12 8.08
N THR A 74 -4.28 17.53 8.10
CA THR A 74 -5.21 17.27 6.99
C THR A 74 -4.80 18.00 5.72
N GLY A 75 -4.27 19.23 5.82
CA GLY A 75 -3.70 19.97 4.69
C GLY A 75 -2.56 19.21 4.02
N TYR A 76 -1.62 18.67 4.80
CA TYR A 76 -0.55 17.82 4.28
C TYR A 76 -1.08 16.52 3.66
N MET A 77 -2.05 15.87 4.32
CA MET A 77 -2.68 14.66 3.78
C MET A 77 -3.37 14.93 2.44
N VAL A 78 -4.03 16.06 2.27
CA VAL A 78 -4.67 16.44 1.00
C VAL A 78 -3.62 16.77 -0.05
N SER A 79 -2.63 17.59 0.27
CA SER A 79 -1.58 18.02 -0.66
C SER A 79 -0.78 16.84 -1.20
N TYR A 80 -0.19 16.04 -0.32
CA TYR A 80 0.55 14.84 -0.75
C TYR A 80 -0.37 13.73 -1.24
N GLY A 81 -1.64 13.70 -0.80
CA GLY A 81 -2.66 12.79 -1.30
C GLY A 81 -2.94 12.97 -2.78
N VAL A 82 -2.96 14.21 -3.29
CA VAL A 82 -3.09 14.47 -4.73
C VAL A 82 -1.90 13.87 -5.49
N VAL A 83 -0.68 14.05 -4.99
CA VAL A 83 0.52 13.44 -5.58
C VAL A 83 0.43 11.91 -5.55
N ALA A 84 -0.03 11.34 -4.45
CA ALA A 84 -0.23 9.90 -4.30
C ALA A 84 -1.28 9.34 -5.28
N ILE A 85 -2.36 10.08 -5.56
CA ILE A 85 -3.37 9.70 -6.57
C ILE A 85 -2.75 9.68 -7.97
N ILE A 86 -2.00 10.73 -8.34
CA ILE A 86 -1.32 10.79 -9.65
C ILE A 86 -0.31 9.64 -9.78
N GLN A 87 0.47 9.37 -8.73
CA GLN A 87 1.42 8.26 -8.70
C GLN A 87 0.70 6.91 -8.83
N THR A 88 -0.42 6.71 -8.13
CA THR A 88 -1.25 5.51 -8.23
C THR A 88 -1.73 5.29 -9.66
N LEU A 89 -2.24 6.35 -10.29
CA LEU A 89 -2.71 6.29 -11.67
C LEU A 89 -1.58 5.86 -12.62
N LEU A 90 -0.41 6.47 -12.50
CA LEU A 90 0.75 6.14 -13.34
C LEU A 90 1.18 4.69 -13.16
N ILE A 91 1.29 4.19 -11.92
CA ILE A 91 1.72 2.82 -11.64
C ILE A 91 0.68 1.82 -12.13
N VAL A 92 -0.61 2.05 -11.89
CA VAL A 92 -1.68 1.14 -12.34
C VAL A 92 -1.74 1.11 -13.86
N ILE A 93 -1.69 2.25 -14.54
CA ILE A 93 -1.66 2.31 -16.02
C ILE A 93 -0.43 1.57 -16.56
N THR A 94 0.76 1.83 -16.00
CA THR A 94 2.00 1.15 -16.41
C THR A 94 1.89 -0.37 -16.22
N THR A 95 1.31 -0.82 -15.13
CA THR A 95 1.13 -2.24 -14.83
C THR A 95 0.18 -2.92 -15.81
N VAL A 96 -0.93 -2.27 -16.14
CA VAL A 96 -1.93 -2.83 -17.05
C VAL A 96 -1.46 -2.74 -18.51
N TRP A 97 -0.95 -1.60 -18.91
CA TRP A 97 -0.65 -1.31 -20.31
C TRP A 97 0.73 -1.79 -20.76
N LEU A 98 1.77 -1.57 -19.95
CA LEU A 98 3.14 -1.95 -20.28
C LEU A 98 3.46 -3.40 -19.90
N LEU A 99 3.08 -3.82 -18.69
CA LEU A 99 3.33 -5.19 -18.22
C LEU A 99 2.25 -6.19 -18.66
N LYS A 100 1.14 -5.72 -19.26
CA LYS A 100 0.02 -6.56 -19.74
C LYS A 100 -0.47 -7.57 -18.69
N VAL A 101 -0.51 -7.18 -17.45
CA VAL A 101 -1.03 -7.99 -16.34
C VAL A 101 -2.52 -8.20 -16.56
N GLN A 102 -2.93 -9.45 -16.64
CA GLN A 102 -4.34 -9.80 -16.77
C GLN A 102 -5.03 -9.67 -15.40
N ILE A 103 -5.94 -8.72 -15.29
CA ILE A 103 -6.77 -8.50 -14.11
C ILE A 103 -8.09 -9.22 -14.34
N VAL A 104 -8.40 -10.20 -13.47
CA VAL A 104 -9.66 -10.96 -13.55
C VAL A 104 -10.82 -10.15 -12.95
N GLY A 105 -10.54 -9.35 -11.93
CA GLY A 105 -11.51 -8.53 -11.22
C GLY A 105 -11.65 -7.12 -11.77
N ASP A 106 -12.32 -6.27 -10.99
CA ASP A 106 -12.56 -4.87 -11.36
C ASP A 106 -11.32 -4.00 -11.16
N LEU A 107 -10.92 -3.29 -12.23
CA LEU A 107 -9.82 -2.33 -12.21
C LEU A 107 -10.05 -1.18 -11.23
N ALA A 108 -11.30 -0.75 -11.05
CA ALA A 108 -11.64 0.31 -10.11
C ALA A 108 -11.33 -0.10 -8.66
N LEU A 109 -11.54 -1.37 -8.30
CA LEU A 109 -11.18 -1.90 -6.98
C LEU A 109 -9.66 -1.93 -6.78
N VAL A 110 -8.91 -2.33 -7.79
CA VAL A 110 -7.43 -2.29 -7.77
C VAL A 110 -6.94 -0.86 -7.49
N PHE A 111 -7.52 0.12 -8.18
CA PHE A 111 -7.19 1.52 -8.00
C PHE A 111 -7.53 2.01 -6.59
N PHE A 112 -8.73 1.65 -6.09
CA PHE A 112 -9.20 2.03 -4.76
C PHE A 112 -8.36 1.47 -3.62
N ILE A 113 -7.98 0.17 -3.70
CA ILE A 113 -7.06 -0.46 -2.73
C ILE A 113 -5.72 0.27 -2.69
N ASN A 114 -5.16 0.60 -3.86
CA ASN A 114 -3.89 1.31 -3.94
C ASN A 114 -3.97 2.73 -3.38
N ILE A 115 -5.07 3.47 -3.60
CA ILE A 115 -5.27 4.79 -3.00
C ILE A 115 -5.33 4.69 -1.46
N LEU A 116 -6.08 3.74 -0.91
CA LEU A 116 -6.15 3.56 0.54
C LEU A 116 -4.78 3.20 1.13
N LEU A 117 -4.04 2.31 0.47
CA LEU A 117 -2.69 1.99 0.88
C LEU A 117 -1.75 3.21 0.80
N ALA A 118 -1.85 3.99 -0.27
CA ALA A 118 -1.07 5.21 -0.46
C ALA A 118 -1.34 6.22 0.65
N LEU A 119 -2.61 6.42 1.03
CA LEU A 119 -2.98 7.30 2.15
C LEU A 119 -2.47 6.77 3.50
N ALA A 120 -2.49 5.46 3.73
CA ALA A 120 -1.92 4.85 4.93
C ALA A 120 -0.39 5.04 4.98
N ALA A 121 0.30 4.79 3.87
CA ALA A 121 1.74 5.01 3.75
C ALA A 121 2.13 6.49 3.92
N LEU A 122 1.33 7.41 3.35
CA LEU A 122 1.45 8.85 3.52
C LEU A 122 1.39 9.25 4.98
N ALA A 123 0.33 8.84 5.69
CA ALA A 123 0.14 9.16 7.10
C ALA A 123 1.28 8.61 7.97
N MET A 124 1.77 7.41 7.65
CA MET A 124 2.90 6.79 8.33
C MET A 124 4.22 7.51 8.00
N GLY A 125 4.43 7.95 6.75
CA GLY A 125 5.61 8.71 6.33
C GLY A 125 5.70 10.06 7.05
N ILE A 126 4.58 10.79 7.14
CA ILE A 126 4.47 12.03 7.91
C ILE A 126 4.82 11.77 9.40
N PHE A 127 4.29 10.70 9.99
CA PHE A 127 4.55 10.34 11.38
C PHE A 127 6.04 10.05 11.63
N ILE A 128 6.66 9.22 10.79
CA ILE A 128 8.08 8.87 10.93
C ILE A 128 8.99 10.09 10.74
N SER A 129 8.61 11.03 9.86
CA SER A 129 9.38 12.26 9.65
C SER A 129 9.48 13.11 10.90
N THR A 130 8.55 12.96 11.87
CA THR A 130 8.63 13.69 13.15
C THR A 130 9.81 13.25 14.02
N PHE A 131 10.34 12.04 13.80
CA PHE A 131 11.49 11.50 14.52
C PHE A 131 12.82 11.73 13.80
N ALA A 132 12.78 12.09 12.52
CA ALA A 132 13.97 12.34 11.74
C ALA A 132 14.46 13.79 11.95
N SER A 133 15.77 13.96 12.15
CA SER A 133 16.43 15.27 12.27
C SER A 133 17.08 15.72 10.96
N SER A 134 17.29 14.79 10.00
CA SER A 134 17.91 15.06 8.70
C SER A 134 17.32 14.18 7.61
N GLU A 135 17.45 14.61 6.34
CA GLU A 135 17.03 13.80 5.19
C GLU A 135 17.73 12.44 5.15
N PHE A 136 19.01 12.41 5.53
CA PHE A 136 19.78 11.17 5.61
C PHE A 136 19.20 10.20 6.64
N GLN A 137 18.82 10.69 7.81
CA GLN A 137 18.18 9.87 8.84
C GLN A 137 16.80 9.37 8.37
N MET A 138 16.03 10.21 7.67
CA MET A 138 14.78 9.77 7.08
C MET A 138 14.98 8.63 6.07
N MET A 139 16.01 8.73 5.21
CA MET A 139 16.34 7.65 4.27
C MET A 139 16.72 6.34 4.98
N GLN A 140 17.32 6.40 6.17
CA GLN A 140 17.62 5.21 6.99
C GLN A 140 16.33 4.60 7.61
N PHE A 141 15.35 5.42 7.96
CA PHE A 141 14.06 4.91 8.47
C PHE A 141 13.25 4.20 7.40
N VAL A 142 13.39 4.59 6.12
CA VAL A 142 12.66 3.95 5.02
C VAL A 142 12.87 2.43 4.99
N PRO A 143 14.09 1.88 4.89
CA PRO A 143 14.27 0.43 4.91
C PRO A 143 13.82 -0.22 6.22
N ILE A 144 14.00 0.42 7.37
CA ILE A 144 13.59 -0.12 8.67
C ILE A 144 12.07 -0.31 8.74
N VAL A 145 11.30 0.60 8.15
CA VAL A 145 9.83 0.56 8.17
C VAL A 145 9.29 -0.26 7.01
N VAL A 146 9.88 -0.15 5.82
CA VAL A 146 9.34 -0.75 4.59
C VAL A 146 9.77 -2.22 4.44
N MET A 147 11.02 -2.59 4.81
CA MET A 147 11.48 -3.97 4.64
C MET A 147 10.63 -5.01 5.39
N PRO A 148 10.27 -4.81 6.67
CA PRO A 148 9.33 -5.71 7.32
C PRO A 148 7.98 -5.80 6.59
N GLN A 149 7.45 -4.67 6.12
CA GLN A 149 6.18 -4.65 5.37
C GLN A 149 6.28 -5.44 4.06
N VAL A 150 7.39 -5.29 3.32
CA VAL A 150 7.65 -6.06 2.09
C VAL A 150 7.69 -7.56 2.39
N PHE A 151 8.39 -7.95 3.46
CA PHE A 151 8.50 -9.35 3.86
C PHE A 151 7.13 -9.97 4.16
N PHE A 152 6.26 -9.22 4.82
CA PHE A 152 4.93 -9.66 5.24
C PHE A 152 3.80 -9.34 4.25
N SER A 153 4.10 -8.71 3.11
CA SER A 153 3.10 -8.42 2.06
C SER A 153 2.52 -9.65 1.36
N GLY A 154 2.95 -10.84 1.77
CA GLY A 154 2.55 -12.11 1.16
C GLY A 154 3.45 -12.55 0.00
N ILE A 155 4.62 -11.91 -0.21
CA ILE A 155 5.66 -12.45 -1.12
C ILE A 155 6.12 -13.81 -0.61
N VAL A 156 6.34 -13.91 0.70
CA VAL A 156 6.59 -15.20 1.37
C VAL A 156 5.24 -15.78 1.81
N PRO A 157 4.93 -17.06 1.53
CA PRO A 157 3.69 -17.69 2.02
C PRO A 157 3.68 -17.68 3.55
N LEU A 158 2.77 -16.88 4.11
CA LEU A 158 2.68 -16.67 5.57
C LEU A 158 2.33 -17.97 6.32
N ASP A 159 1.62 -18.88 5.65
CA ASP A 159 1.22 -20.19 6.20
C ASP A 159 2.42 -21.10 6.52
N ALA A 160 3.57 -20.86 5.89
CA ALA A 160 4.81 -21.61 6.13
C ALA A 160 5.63 -21.05 7.31
N LEU A 161 5.22 -19.90 7.88
CA LEU A 161 5.96 -19.20 8.93
C LEU A 161 5.40 -19.51 10.33
N PRO A 162 6.23 -19.45 11.40
CA PRO A 162 5.78 -19.62 12.77
C PRO A 162 4.66 -18.65 13.15
N ASN A 163 3.77 -19.08 14.05
CA ASN A 163 2.57 -18.32 14.45
C ASN A 163 2.86 -16.90 14.96
N TRP A 164 3.99 -16.66 15.63
CA TRP A 164 4.36 -15.34 16.14
C TRP A 164 4.65 -14.35 14.99
N ILE A 165 5.20 -14.83 13.88
CA ILE A 165 5.45 -14.04 12.68
C ILE A 165 4.13 -13.66 11.99
N GLN A 166 3.18 -14.60 11.94
CA GLN A 166 1.83 -14.36 11.40
C GLN A 166 1.08 -13.28 12.20
N VAL A 167 1.28 -13.21 13.52
CA VAL A 167 0.69 -12.15 14.36
C VAL A 167 1.27 -10.79 13.99
N ILE A 168 2.60 -10.68 13.77
CA ILE A 168 3.24 -9.43 13.34
C ILE A 168 2.72 -8.97 11.99
N SER A 169 2.50 -9.88 11.04
CA SER A 169 1.98 -9.53 9.72
C SER A 169 0.61 -8.86 9.77
N LYS A 170 -0.21 -9.19 10.77
CA LYS A 170 -1.54 -8.59 10.97
C LYS A 170 -1.50 -7.13 11.45
N ILE A 171 -0.34 -6.63 11.88
CA ILE A 171 -0.13 -5.25 12.33
C ILE A 171 0.29 -4.35 11.15
N LEU A 172 0.56 -4.90 9.97
CA LEU A 172 1.12 -4.16 8.85
C LEU A 172 0.07 -3.86 7.77
N PRO A 173 -0.09 -2.59 7.35
CA PRO A 173 -1.11 -2.20 6.36
C PRO A 173 -0.88 -2.86 4.99
N LEU A 174 0.39 -3.06 4.60
CA LEU A 174 0.74 -3.67 3.32
C LEU A 174 0.26 -5.11 3.18
N THR A 175 0.16 -5.87 4.29
CA THR A 175 -0.39 -7.23 4.30
C THR A 175 -1.85 -7.25 3.85
N TYR A 176 -2.65 -6.32 4.36
CA TYR A 176 -4.08 -6.22 4.00
C TYR A 176 -4.27 -5.76 2.55
N ALA A 177 -3.48 -4.78 2.11
CA ALA A 177 -3.51 -4.33 0.73
C ALA A 177 -3.06 -5.44 -0.24
N GLY A 178 -1.99 -6.17 0.08
CA GLY A 178 -1.49 -7.27 -0.74
C GLY A 178 -2.49 -8.43 -0.85
N ASN A 179 -3.16 -8.79 0.24
CA ASN A 179 -4.20 -9.81 0.24
C ASN A 179 -5.42 -9.35 -0.57
N ALA A 180 -5.93 -8.13 -0.34
CA ALA A 180 -7.06 -7.57 -1.09
C ALA A 180 -6.74 -7.49 -2.59
N MET A 181 -5.53 -7.07 -2.97
CA MET A 181 -5.06 -7.07 -4.36
C MET A 181 -5.06 -8.47 -4.97
N ASN A 182 -4.55 -9.46 -4.24
CA ASN A 182 -4.54 -10.84 -4.69
C ASN A 182 -5.96 -11.38 -4.91
N ASP A 183 -6.88 -11.07 -4.01
CA ASP A 183 -8.27 -11.51 -4.08
C ASP A 183 -9.00 -10.87 -5.27
N VAL A 184 -8.74 -9.60 -5.57
CA VAL A 184 -9.33 -8.91 -6.74
C VAL A 184 -8.67 -9.37 -8.04
N ILE A 185 -7.33 -9.30 -8.16
CA ILE A 185 -6.63 -9.54 -9.42
C ILE A 185 -6.64 -11.02 -9.82
N MET A 186 -6.43 -11.92 -8.84
CA MET A 186 -6.28 -13.34 -9.12
C MET A 186 -7.58 -14.12 -9.03
N LYS A 187 -8.44 -13.76 -8.06
CA LYS A 187 -9.69 -14.50 -7.80
C LYS A 187 -10.93 -13.78 -8.34
N GLY A 188 -10.80 -12.52 -8.80
CA GLY A 188 -11.92 -11.72 -9.29
C GLY A 188 -12.99 -11.44 -8.23
N GLN A 189 -12.60 -11.40 -6.95
CA GLN A 189 -13.54 -11.19 -5.86
C GLN A 189 -14.01 -9.74 -5.79
N GLY A 190 -15.28 -9.55 -5.42
CA GLY A 190 -15.90 -8.24 -5.26
C GLY A 190 -15.61 -7.57 -3.92
N VAL A 191 -16.19 -6.38 -3.74
CA VAL A 191 -16.01 -5.52 -2.56
C VAL A 191 -16.37 -6.24 -1.25
N GLU A 192 -17.40 -7.10 -1.26
CA GLU A 192 -17.89 -7.77 -0.05
C GLU A 192 -16.80 -8.59 0.65
N THR A 193 -15.96 -9.29 -0.12
CA THR A 193 -14.91 -10.15 0.44
C THR A 193 -13.72 -9.36 0.96
N ILE A 194 -13.40 -8.23 0.32
CA ILE A 194 -12.24 -7.41 0.67
C ILE A 194 -12.57 -6.30 1.68
N ALA A 195 -13.87 -6.08 1.99
CA ALA A 195 -14.35 -5.00 2.86
C ALA A 195 -13.64 -5.00 4.24
N GLY A 196 -13.39 -6.18 4.81
CA GLY A 196 -12.64 -6.30 6.06
C GLY A 196 -11.21 -5.74 5.95
N GLY A 197 -10.49 -6.08 4.89
CA GLY A 197 -9.14 -5.55 4.62
C GLY A 197 -9.12 -4.05 4.38
N LEU A 198 -10.10 -3.53 3.63
CA LEU A 198 -10.27 -2.09 3.39
C LEU A 198 -10.57 -1.33 4.70
N GLY A 199 -11.42 -1.91 5.56
CA GLY A 199 -11.72 -1.34 6.88
C GLY A 199 -10.48 -1.21 7.76
N VAL A 200 -9.60 -2.20 7.73
CA VAL A 200 -8.32 -2.15 8.46
C VAL A 200 -7.41 -1.06 7.89
N LEU A 201 -7.32 -0.89 6.56
CA LEU A 201 -6.53 0.20 5.95
C LEU A 201 -7.05 1.59 6.38
N VAL A 202 -8.37 1.78 6.41
CA VAL A 202 -8.98 3.04 6.91
C VAL A 202 -8.64 3.25 8.38
N LEU A 203 -8.68 2.19 9.20
CA LEU A 203 -8.29 2.26 10.61
C LEU A 203 -6.82 2.71 10.76
N PHE A 204 -5.91 2.19 9.92
CA PHE A 204 -4.52 2.63 9.91
C PHE A 204 -4.36 4.11 9.56
N ILE A 205 -5.10 4.59 8.55
CA ILE A 205 -5.08 6.01 8.16
C ILE A 205 -5.50 6.87 9.36
N VAL A 206 -6.63 6.56 9.98
CA VAL A 206 -7.14 7.31 11.14
C VAL A 206 -6.17 7.25 12.32
N PHE A 207 -5.63 6.08 12.62
CA PHE A 207 -4.66 5.86 13.70
C PHE A 207 -3.41 6.74 13.51
N PHE A 208 -2.79 6.70 12.33
CA PHE A 208 -1.61 7.51 12.05
C PHE A 208 -1.93 9.01 11.95
N MET A 209 -3.11 9.39 11.48
CA MET A 209 -3.55 10.80 11.53
C MET A 209 -3.63 11.31 12.98
N VAL A 210 -4.22 10.54 13.88
CA VAL A 210 -4.27 10.89 15.30
C VAL A 210 -2.87 11.00 15.89
N LEU A 211 -1.99 10.04 15.59
CA LEU A 211 -0.60 10.07 16.04
C LEU A 211 0.16 11.30 15.50
N ASN A 212 -0.09 11.70 14.25
CA ASN A 212 0.49 12.90 13.66
C ASN A 212 0.06 14.17 14.40
N VAL A 213 -1.24 14.30 14.73
CA VAL A 213 -1.75 15.43 15.51
C VAL A 213 -1.14 15.46 16.92
N VAL A 214 -1.02 14.31 17.57
CA VAL A 214 -0.38 14.16 18.88
C VAL A 214 1.11 14.46 18.81
N GLY A 215 1.80 13.98 17.75
CA GLY A 215 3.22 14.25 17.50
C GLY A 215 3.52 15.73 17.38
N LEU A 216 2.70 16.50 16.67
CA LEU A 216 2.80 17.96 16.57
C LEU A 216 2.59 18.67 17.93
N ASN A 217 1.92 18.03 18.90
CA ASN A 217 1.78 18.60 20.24
C ASN A 217 3.11 18.62 21.00
N ARG A 218 4.02 17.71 20.71
CA ARG A 218 5.31 17.61 21.39
C ARG A 218 6.30 18.72 20.98
N TYR A 219 6.13 19.26 19.76
CA TYR A 219 7.02 20.32 19.23
C TYR A 219 6.87 21.69 19.88
N ARG A 220 5.77 21.96 20.58
CA ARG A 220 5.52 23.28 21.24
C ARG A 220 6.14 23.42 22.64
N LYS A 221 6.91 22.46 23.11
CA LYS A 221 7.53 22.48 24.45
C LYS A 221 9.02 22.84 24.44
N VAL A 222 9.46 23.57 23.41
CA VAL A 222 10.81 24.17 23.41
C VAL A 222 10.67 25.67 23.25
#